data_6bc5cd5021ad45b0f15741e00fa28df3
#
_entry.id   6bc5cd5021ad45b0f15741e00fa28df3
#
_cell.length_a   1.000
_cell.length_b   1.000
_cell.length_c   1.000
_cell.angle_alpha   90.00
_cell.angle_beta   90.00
_cell.angle_gamma   90.00
#
_symmetry.space_group_name_H-M   'P 1'
#
loop_
_entity.id
_entity.type
_entity.pdbx_description
1 polymer ?
#
loop_
_entity_poly.entity_id
_entity_poly.type
_entity_poly.pdbx_seq_one_letter_code
_entity_poly.pdbx_strand_id
1 'polypeptide(L)'
;MTYGDLSEMYQLNMDNFYFRGVREILPRGVEAKIDRSRFICAGVMLMNLKLIRRDHIFKTFKKYYLKYFNKKIFYGDQHIINTLFRDKINFLPPKFGTWFMNKKYIKKYKSLKPIIYTTKELIEANKNPIIRHLWGITKEGLFLENKPWLLKETCGIKKEWQYYAKKTGYYSSICKTFKNACIK
;
A
#
# COMPACT_ATOMS: atom_id res chain seq x y z
N MET A 1 -0.10 -6.66 -7.77
CA MET A 1 0.23 -7.87 -8.56
C MET A 1 0.90 -8.87 -7.65
N THR A 2 0.54 -10.14 -7.73
CA THR A 2 1.04 -11.23 -6.89
C THR A 2 1.92 -12.15 -7.72
N TYR A 3 3.12 -12.47 -7.22
CA TYR A 3 4.16 -13.23 -7.95
C TYR A 3 4.49 -14.56 -7.28
N GLY A 4 4.00 -14.82 -6.08
CA GLY A 4 4.34 -16.00 -5.33
C GLY A 4 3.29 -16.45 -4.34
N ASP A 5 3.63 -17.46 -3.54
CA ASP A 5 2.77 -18.04 -2.53
C ASP A 5 2.52 -17.07 -1.36
N LEU A 6 1.28 -17.01 -0.91
CA LEU A 6 0.84 -16.19 0.20
C LEU A 6 0.78 -16.94 1.54
N SER A 7 1.06 -18.24 1.55
CA SER A 7 0.94 -19.09 2.76
C SER A 7 1.72 -18.53 3.95
N GLU A 8 2.94 -18.06 3.73
CA GLU A 8 3.75 -17.43 4.79
C GLU A 8 3.06 -16.19 5.39
N MET A 9 2.37 -15.38 4.58
CA MET A 9 1.64 -14.21 5.06
C MET A 9 0.48 -14.61 5.98
N TYR A 10 -0.22 -15.69 5.64
CA TYR A 10 -1.35 -16.19 6.44
C TYR A 10 -0.93 -16.91 7.72
N GLN A 11 0.31 -17.37 7.81
CA GLN A 11 0.88 -18.00 9.03
C GLN A 11 1.35 -16.97 10.07
N LEU A 12 1.35 -15.68 9.75
CA LEU A 12 1.76 -14.64 10.69
C LEU A 12 0.78 -14.55 11.86
N ASN A 13 1.32 -14.51 13.08
CA ASN A 13 0.52 -14.36 14.29
C ASN A 13 -0.26 -13.02 14.27
N MET A 14 -1.58 -13.10 14.41
CA MET A 14 -2.52 -11.97 14.41
C MET A 14 -3.25 -11.77 15.74
N ASP A 15 -2.92 -12.53 16.80
CA ASP A 15 -3.71 -12.64 18.03
C ASP A 15 -4.05 -11.30 18.69
N ASN A 16 -3.12 -10.36 18.65
CA ASN A 16 -3.27 -9.04 19.31
C ASN A 16 -3.47 -7.89 18.32
N PHE A 17 -3.52 -8.16 17.00
CA PHE A 17 -3.52 -7.14 15.97
C PHE A 17 -4.76 -7.26 15.08
N TYR A 18 -5.38 -6.11 14.77
CA TYR A 18 -6.45 -6.05 13.77
C TYR A 18 -5.87 -6.09 12.35
N PHE A 19 -4.73 -5.42 12.16
CA PHE A 19 -4.14 -5.23 10.85
C PHE A 19 -2.63 -5.47 10.87
N ARG A 20 -2.11 -6.07 9.80
CA ARG A 20 -0.71 -6.02 9.42
C ARG A 20 -0.60 -5.46 8.01
N GLY A 21 0.33 -4.56 7.78
CA GLY A 21 0.65 -3.99 6.48
C GLY A 21 2.12 -3.66 6.36
N VAL A 22 2.59 -3.39 5.17
CA VAL A 22 3.97 -2.92 4.97
C VAL A 22 4.06 -1.47 5.43
N ARG A 23 5.14 -1.12 6.14
CA ARG A 23 5.36 0.25 6.62
C ARG A 23 5.39 1.24 5.47
N GLU A 24 4.61 2.30 5.59
CA GLU A 24 4.53 3.38 4.61
C GLU A 24 5.53 4.50 4.91
N ILE A 25 6.05 5.13 3.85
CA ILE A 25 6.81 6.37 3.94
C ILE A 25 5.92 7.53 3.51
N LEU A 26 5.47 8.31 4.46
CA LEU A 26 4.63 9.47 4.18
C LEU A 26 5.39 10.58 3.46
N PRO A 27 4.77 11.30 2.51
CA PRO A 27 5.33 12.50 1.91
C PRO A 27 5.63 13.59 2.96
N ARG A 28 6.60 14.44 2.67
CA ARG A 28 6.85 15.64 3.49
C ARG A 28 5.60 16.52 3.57
N GLY A 29 5.35 17.10 4.73
CA GLY A 29 4.21 18.02 4.96
C GLY A 29 2.96 17.37 5.52
N VAL A 30 2.74 16.07 5.29
CA VAL A 30 1.68 15.29 6.00
C VAL A 30 2.19 14.82 7.35
N GLU A 31 3.46 14.88 7.50
CA GLU A 31 4.29 14.31 8.56
C GLU A 31 4.01 14.89 9.96
N ALA A 32 3.66 16.15 10.06
CA ALA A 32 3.50 16.83 11.36
C ALA A 32 2.25 16.40 12.16
N LYS A 33 1.30 15.71 11.51
CA LYS A 33 0.00 15.38 12.10
C LYS A 33 -0.27 13.89 12.30
N ILE A 34 0.65 13.02 11.85
CA ILE A 34 0.47 11.57 11.90
C ILE A 34 1.69 10.92 12.54
N ASP A 35 1.47 10.11 13.57
CA ASP A 35 2.54 9.31 14.13
C ASP A 35 2.96 8.21 13.16
N ARG A 36 4.21 8.27 12.75
CA ARG A 36 4.81 7.40 11.75
C ARG A 36 5.42 6.12 12.29
N SER A 37 5.51 6.01 13.60
CA SER A 37 6.21 4.87 14.19
C SER A 37 5.58 3.54 13.78
N ARG A 38 4.25 3.53 13.57
CA ARG A 38 3.46 2.36 13.20
C ARG A 38 2.55 2.57 11.99
N PHE A 39 2.90 3.44 11.06
CA PHE A 39 2.06 3.74 9.90
C PHE A 39 2.23 2.68 8.81
N ILE A 40 1.15 1.98 8.46
CA ILE A 40 1.13 0.96 7.41
C ILE A 40 0.40 1.44 6.16
N CYS A 41 0.77 0.88 5.01
CA CYS A 41 0.03 1.01 3.76
C CYS A 41 -1.24 0.15 3.82
N ALA A 42 -2.39 0.72 3.48
CA ALA A 42 -3.68 0.00 3.44
C ALA A 42 -3.93 -0.75 2.12
N GLY A 43 -3.09 -0.55 1.12
CA GLY A 43 -3.26 -1.19 -0.19
C GLY A 43 -3.01 -2.70 -0.19
N VAL A 44 -2.22 -3.21 0.77
CA VAL A 44 -2.04 -4.64 1.04
C VAL A 44 -2.01 -4.86 2.54
N MET A 45 -3.01 -5.57 3.05
CA MET A 45 -3.14 -5.83 4.48
C MET A 45 -3.55 -7.27 4.77
N LEU A 46 -3.01 -7.82 5.85
CA LEU A 46 -3.57 -8.99 6.52
C LEU A 46 -4.50 -8.51 7.63
N MET A 47 -5.72 -9.04 7.71
CA MET A 47 -6.76 -8.62 8.65
C MET A 47 -7.20 -9.78 9.54
N ASN A 48 -7.24 -9.56 10.87
CA ASN A 48 -7.86 -10.48 11.81
C ASN A 48 -9.37 -10.26 11.86
N LEU A 49 -10.10 -10.89 10.94
CA LEU A 49 -11.56 -10.71 10.82
C LEU A 49 -12.33 -11.18 12.07
N LYS A 50 -11.80 -12.17 12.81
CA LYS A 50 -12.40 -12.65 14.07
C LYS A 50 -12.35 -11.54 15.12
N LEU A 51 -11.17 -10.95 15.31
CA LEU A 51 -10.96 -9.88 16.29
C LEU A 51 -11.72 -8.60 15.91
N ILE A 52 -11.68 -8.23 14.61
CA ILE A 52 -12.39 -7.08 14.04
C ILE A 52 -13.90 -7.18 14.28
N ARG A 53 -14.50 -8.37 14.08
CA ARG A 53 -15.93 -8.60 14.33
C ARG A 53 -16.26 -8.56 15.81
N ARG A 54 -15.47 -9.26 16.64
CA ARG A 54 -15.67 -9.30 18.10
C ARG A 54 -15.69 -7.89 18.70
N ASP A 55 -14.77 -7.03 18.28
CA ASP A 55 -14.57 -5.70 18.87
C ASP A 55 -15.35 -4.59 18.11
N HIS A 56 -16.23 -4.99 17.17
CA HIS A 56 -17.09 -4.07 16.42
C HIS A 56 -16.36 -2.89 15.76
N ILE A 57 -15.17 -3.14 15.23
CA ILE A 57 -14.24 -2.11 14.69
C ILE A 57 -14.89 -1.22 13.63
N PHE A 58 -15.78 -1.75 12.79
CA PHE A 58 -16.47 -0.96 11.77
C PHE A 58 -17.42 0.11 12.33
N LYS A 59 -17.97 -0.10 13.52
CA LYS A 59 -18.78 0.95 14.21
C LYS A 59 -17.89 2.15 14.57
N THR A 60 -16.71 1.89 15.11
CA THR A 60 -15.72 2.91 15.47
C THR A 60 -15.21 3.64 14.22
N PHE A 61 -14.88 2.89 13.17
CA PHE A 61 -14.46 3.42 11.87
C PHE A 61 -15.52 4.36 11.29
N LYS A 62 -16.79 3.91 11.22
CA LYS A 62 -17.92 4.69 10.70
C LYS A 62 -18.13 5.97 11.50
N LYS A 63 -18.09 5.90 12.83
CA LYS A 63 -18.25 7.07 13.72
C LYS A 63 -17.15 8.10 13.46
N TYR A 64 -15.91 7.66 13.34
CA TYR A 64 -14.77 8.55 13.03
C TYR A 64 -14.93 9.18 11.64
N TYR A 65 -15.22 8.36 10.62
CA TYR A 65 -15.43 8.83 9.25
C TYR A 65 -16.51 9.91 9.19
N LEU A 66 -17.69 9.69 9.75
CA LEU A 66 -18.80 10.66 9.77
C LEU A 66 -18.42 11.96 10.50
N LYS A 67 -17.66 11.85 11.61
CA LYS A 67 -17.21 13.04 12.36
C LYS A 67 -16.22 13.92 11.56
N TYR A 68 -15.41 13.30 10.70
CA TYR A 68 -14.34 13.99 9.98
C TYR A 68 -14.52 14.04 8.48
N PHE A 69 -15.66 13.58 7.95
CA PHE A 69 -15.94 13.50 6.52
C PHE A 69 -15.73 14.83 5.78
N ASN A 70 -16.12 15.95 6.40
CA ASN A 70 -15.94 17.30 5.84
C ASN A 70 -14.56 17.91 6.18
N LYS A 71 -13.72 17.24 6.91
CA LYS A 71 -12.35 17.64 7.22
C LYS A 71 -11.40 16.83 6.36
N LYS A 72 -10.29 17.42 5.92
CA LYS A 72 -9.31 16.71 5.06
C LYS A 72 -8.81 15.43 5.72
N ILE A 73 -9.36 14.29 5.32
CA ILE A 73 -8.81 12.96 5.59
C ILE A 73 -7.81 12.71 4.47
N PHE A 74 -6.50 12.89 4.74
CA PHE A 74 -5.46 12.93 3.71
C PHE A 74 -5.26 11.62 2.94
N TYR A 75 -5.55 10.45 3.54
CA TYR A 75 -5.29 9.13 2.96
C TYR A 75 -6.48 8.18 3.10
N GLY A 76 -7.70 8.71 3.09
CA GLY A 76 -8.91 7.89 3.14
C GLY A 76 -8.91 6.89 4.30
N ASP A 77 -9.15 5.63 3.98
CA ASP A 77 -9.16 4.50 4.90
C ASP A 77 -7.81 4.27 5.60
N GLN A 78 -6.71 4.43 4.87
CA GLN A 78 -5.36 4.29 5.41
C GLN A 78 -5.12 5.25 6.58
N HIS A 79 -5.56 6.52 6.46
CA HIS A 79 -5.46 7.49 7.55
C HIS A 79 -6.26 7.06 8.77
N ILE A 80 -7.50 6.62 8.55
CA ILE A 80 -8.41 6.21 9.63
C ILE A 80 -7.87 5.00 10.38
N ILE A 81 -7.43 3.97 9.65
CA ILE A 81 -6.85 2.74 10.21
C ILE A 81 -5.64 3.08 11.10
N ASN A 82 -4.71 3.85 10.56
CA ASN A 82 -3.46 4.18 11.26
C ASN A 82 -3.65 5.14 12.43
N THR A 83 -4.72 5.92 12.45
CA THR A 83 -5.05 6.83 13.54
C THR A 83 -5.79 6.12 14.68
N LEU A 84 -6.83 5.35 14.34
CA LEU A 84 -7.70 4.75 15.34
C LEU A 84 -7.13 3.47 15.97
N PHE A 85 -6.40 2.69 15.17
CA PHE A 85 -6.00 1.33 15.56
C PHE A 85 -4.50 1.16 15.66
N ARG A 86 -3.76 2.24 15.84
CA ARG A 86 -2.31 2.28 15.91
C ARG A 86 -1.71 1.19 16.79
N ASP A 87 -2.27 0.96 17.98
CA ASP A 87 -1.77 -0.02 18.95
C ASP A 87 -2.20 -1.46 18.61
N LYS A 88 -3.05 -1.61 17.59
CA LYS A 88 -3.53 -2.88 17.04
C LYS A 88 -3.03 -3.14 15.63
N ILE A 89 -1.97 -2.43 15.23
CA ILE A 89 -1.28 -2.59 13.95
C ILE A 89 0.08 -3.24 14.17
N ASN A 90 0.48 -4.13 13.26
CA ASN A 90 1.84 -4.63 13.16
C ASN A 90 2.29 -4.68 11.70
N PHE A 91 3.57 -4.97 11.47
CA PHE A 91 4.14 -4.93 10.15
C PHE A 91 4.13 -6.28 9.45
N LEU A 92 3.91 -6.26 8.12
CA LEU A 92 4.23 -7.36 7.22
C LEU A 92 5.69 -7.27 6.79
N PRO A 93 6.35 -8.38 6.49
CA PRO A 93 7.61 -8.37 5.75
C PRO A 93 7.47 -7.56 4.45
N PRO A 94 8.49 -6.78 4.04
CA PRO A 94 8.37 -5.84 2.93
C PRO A 94 8.05 -6.51 1.59
N LYS A 95 8.39 -7.79 1.40
CA LYS A 95 8.08 -8.57 0.19
C LYS A 95 6.58 -8.70 -0.11
N PHE A 96 5.71 -8.49 0.89
CA PHE A 96 4.25 -8.57 0.75
C PHE A 96 3.57 -7.25 0.39
N GLY A 97 4.30 -6.21 0.03
CA GLY A 97 3.68 -4.93 -0.33
C GLY A 97 4.70 -3.92 -0.83
N THR A 98 5.71 -4.38 -1.54
CA THR A 98 6.71 -3.49 -2.10
C THR A 98 6.15 -2.70 -3.28
N TRP A 99 6.56 -1.46 -3.33
CA TRP A 99 6.59 -0.69 -4.57
C TRP A 99 8.04 -0.53 -5.04
N PHE A 100 8.28 0.12 -6.18
CA PHE A 100 9.64 0.30 -6.68
C PHE A 100 10.48 1.16 -5.75
N MET A 101 11.40 0.53 -5.03
CA MET A 101 12.30 1.17 -4.10
C MET A 101 13.64 1.49 -4.77
N ASN A 102 13.84 2.73 -5.19
CA ASN A 102 15.15 3.19 -5.63
C ASN A 102 16.07 3.48 -4.43
N LYS A 103 17.36 3.73 -4.70
CA LYS A 103 18.37 4.04 -3.66
C LYS A 103 17.95 5.21 -2.76
N LYS A 104 17.31 6.25 -3.33
CA LYS A 104 16.83 7.43 -2.59
C LYS A 104 15.72 7.05 -1.61
N TYR A 105 14.82 6.17 -2.01
CA TYR A 105 13.75 5.66 -1.18
C TYR A 105 14.29 4.84 -0.01
N ILE A 106 15.20 3.89 -0.28
CA ILE A 106 15.85 3.08 0.75
C ILE A 106 16.59 3.96 1.76
N LYS A 107 17.31 5.00 1.30
CA LYS A 107 17.95 5.98 2.17
C LYS A 107 16.95 6.72 3.06
N LYS A 108 15.81 7.16 2.49
CA LYS A 108 14.73 7.81 3.26
C LYS A 108 14.13 6.84 4.28
N TYR A 109 13.97 5.58 3.92
CA TYR A 109 13.43 4.56 4.82
C TYR A 109 14.32 4.37 6.06
N LYS A 110 15.63 4.36 5.88
CA LYS A 110 16.62 4.24 6.97
C LYS A 110 16.57 5.40 7.98
N SER A 111 16.12 6.57 7.56
CA SER A 111 15.99 7.74 8.47
C SER A 111 14.75 7.68 9.35
N LEU A 112 13.83 6.75 9.08
CA LEU A 112 12.61 6.58 9.89
C LEU A 112 12.93 5.82 11.18
N LYS A 113 12.37 6.29 12.29
CA LYS A 113 12.45 5.59 13.59
C LYS A 113 11.04 5.09 13.98
N PRO A 114 10.96 3.94 14.64
CA PRO A 114 11.98 2.91 14.78
C PRO A 114 12.34 2.28 13.42
N ILE A 115 13.52 1.69 13.29
CA ILE A 115 13.90 0.92 12.09
C ILE A 115 13.15 -0.42 12.13
N ILE A 116 12.25 -0.64 11.17
CA ILE A 116 11.42 -1.85 11.09
C ILE A 116 12.06 -2.88 10.15
N TYR A 117 12.62 -2.41 9.01
CA TYR A 117 13.25 -3.29 8.03
C TYR A 117 14.71 -2.92 7.84
N THR A 118 15.55 -3.92 7.68
CA THR A 118 16.94 -3.74 7.30
C THR A 118 17.06 -3.35 5.83
N THR A 119 18.21 -2.80 5.45
CA THR A 119 18.51 -2.50 4.04
C THR A 119 18.49 -3.77 3.17
N LYS A 120 19.00 -4.88 3.72
CA LYS A 120 19.03 -6.18 3.03
C LYS A 120 17.62 -6.65 2.70
N GLU A 121 16.70 -6.61 3.68
CA GLU A 121 15.29 -6.98 3.48
C GLU A 121 14.60 -6.11 2.44
N LEU A 122 14.85 -4.80 2.44
CA LEU A 122 14.26 -3.88 1.47
C LEU A 122 14.78 -4.12 0.04
N ILE A 123 16.08 -4.37 -0.11
CA ILE A 123 16.69 -4.68 -1.41
C ILE A 123 16.15 -6.01 -1.92
N GLU A 124 16.12 -7.03 -1.08
CA GLU A 124 15.62 -8.36 -1.44
C GLU A 124 14.15 -8.33 -1.82
N ALA A 125 13.31 -7.67 -1.02
CA ALA A 125 11.90 -7.50 -1.31
C ALA A 125 11.65 -6.75 -2.64
N ASN A 126 12.48 -5.77 -2.97
CA ASN A 126 12.37 -5.05 -4.24
C ASN A 126 12.77 -5.91 -5.44
N LYS A 127 13.75 -6.81 -5.27
CA LYS A 127 14.23 -7.74 -6.29
C LYS A 127 13.25 -8.91 -6.49
N ASN A 128 12.80 -9.50 -5.39
CA ASN A 128 11.95 -10.68 -5.34
C ASN A 128 10.66 -10.41 -4.52
N PRO A 129 9.74 -9.56 -5.02
CA PRO A 129 8.49 -9.30 -4.34
C PRO A 129 7.54 -10.50 -4.45
N ILE A 130 6.79 -10.79 -3.39
CA ILE A 130 5.63 -11.69 -3.46
C ILE A 130 4.39 -10.91 -3.88
N ILE A 131 4.19 -9.71 -3.33
CA ILE A 131 3.17 -8.78 -3.79
C ILE A 131 3.82 -7.45 -4.15
N ARG A 132 3.57 -6.98 -5.36
CA ARG A 132 3.93 -5.61 -5.75
C ARG A 132 2.70 -4.73 -5.72
N HIS A 133 2.71 -3.77 -4.83
CA HIS A 133 1.68 -2.75 -4.74
C HIS A 133 1.97 -1.66 -5.78
N LEU A 134 1.07 -1.49 -6.73
CA LEU A 134 1.22 -0.51 -7.80
C LEU A 134 0.72 0.86 -7.30
N TRP A 135 1.57 1.52 -6.56
CA TRP A 135 1.33 2.87 -6.07
C TRP A 135 2.45 3.79 -6.53
N GLY A 136 2.13 4.99 -6.97
CA GLY A 136 3.15 5.91 -7.42
C GLY A 136 2.63 7.31 -7.69
N ILE A 137 3.55 8.24 -7.87
CA ILE A 137 3.31 9.63 -8.23
C ILE A 137 3.85 9.85 -9.64
N THR A 138 3.06 10.45 -10.53
CA THR A 138 3.53 10.90 -11.83
C THR A 138 4.55 12.03 -11.67
N LYS A 139 5.24 12.40 -12.75
CA LYS A 139 6.09 13.59 -12.77
C LYS A 139 5.33 14.86 -12.42
N GLU A 140 4.03 14.89 -12.73
CA GLU A 140 3.11 15.99 -12.47
C GLU A 140 2.58 16.00 -11.03
N GLY A 141 3.06 15.10 -10.15
CA GLY A 141 2.62 15.01 -8.76
C GLY A 141 1.25 14.35 -8.56
N LEU A 142 0.67 13.78 -9.61
CA LEU A 142 -0.60 13.07 -9.53
C LEU A 142 -0.42 11.67 -8.97
N PHE A 143 -1.29 11.27 -8.06
CA PHE A 143 -1.33 9.90 -7.54
C PHE A 143 -1.83 8.93 -8.61
N LEU A 144 -1.06 7.87 -8.85
CA LEU A 144 -1.36 6.83 -9.85
C LEU A 144 -2.18 5.68 -9.30
N GLU A 145 -2.78 5.84 -8.14
CA GLU A 145 -3.48 4.76 -7.42
C GLU A 145 -4.46 3.99 -8.30
N ASN A 146 -5.10 4.67 -9.25
CA ASN A 146 -6.08 4.07 -10.14
C ASN A 146 -5.65 4.07 -11.62
N LYS A 147 -4.38 4.36 -11.92
CA LYS A 147 -3.89 4.53 -13.31
C LYS A 147 -2.52 3.88 -13.53
N PRO A 148 -2.37 2.57 -13.29
CA PRO A 148 -1.07 1.88 -13.42
C PRO A 148 -0.46 1.99 -14.81
N TRP A 149 -1.27 2.25 -15.85
CA TRP A 149 -0.81 2.49 -17.22
C TRP A 149 -0.04 3.79 -17.43
N LEU A 150 -0.10 4.75 -16.48
CA LEU A 150 0.69 5.97 -16.52
C LEU A 150 2.10 5.79 -15.94
N LEU A 151 2.41 4.63 -15.35
CA LEU A 151 3.75 4.32 -14.88
C LEU A 151 4.72 4.31 -16.05
N LYS A 152 5.89 4.93 -15.83
CA LYS A 152 6.95 4.93 -16.83
C LYS A 152 7.34 3.50 -17.21
N GLU A 153 7.58 3.31 -18.48
CA GLU A 153 7.96 2.03 -19.08
C GLU A 153 9.25 1.42 -18.52
N THR A 154 10.12 2.27 -17.94
CA THR A 154 11.40 1.88 -17.33
C THR A 154 11.29 0.82 -16.25
N CYS A 155 10.09 0.54 -15.75
CA CYS A 155 9.86 -0.42 -14.66
C CYS A 155 9.22 -1.74 -15.11
N GLY A 156 8.93 -1.91 -16.39
CA GLY A 156 8.25 -3.11 -16.91
C GLY A 156 6.79 -3.28 -16.47
N ILE A 157 6.32 -2.48 -15.51
CA ILE A 157 4.98 -2.62 -14.91
C ILE A 157 3.88 -2.33 -15.91
N LYS A 158 4.09 -1.36 -16.82
CA LYS A 158 3.08 -1.03 -17.81
C LYS A 158 2.77 -2.25 -18.70
N LYS A 159 3.82 -2.95 -19.16
CA LYS A 159 3.68 -4.17 -19.96
C LYS A 159 3.02 -5.29 -19.18
N GLU A 160 3.41 -5.47 -17.93
CA GLU A 160 2.84 -6.48 -17.05
C GLU A 160 1.38 -6.19 -16.71
N TRP A 161 1.05 -4.93 -16.38
CA TRP A 161 -0.34 -4.52 -16.19
C TRP A 161 -1.17 -4.80 -17.44
N GLN A 162 -0.67 -4.44 -18.63
CA GLN A 162 -1.37 -4.68 -19.90
C GLN A 162 -1.57 -6.17 -20.16
N TYR A 163 -0.58 -7.01 -19.84
CA TYR A 163 -0.71 -8.46 -19.98
C TYR A 163 -1.90 -8.98 -19.17
N TYR A 164 -2.04 -8.58 -17.90
CA TYR A 164 -3.17 -9.00 -17.09
C TYR A 164 -4.47 -8.32 -17.49
N ALA A 165 -4.44 -7.04 -17.83
CA ALA A 165 -5.62 -6.31 -18.28
C ALA A 165 -6.24 -6.90 -19.56
N LYS A 166 -5.41 -7.37 -20.50
CA LYS A 166 -5.86 -8.06 -21.71
C LYS A 166 -6.60 -9.36 -21.42
N LYS A 167 -6.33 -10.01 -20.29
CA LYS A 167 -7.04 -11.23 -19.85
C LYS A 167 -8.41 -10.94 -19.24
N THR A 168 -8.70 -9.69 -18.92
CA THR A 168 -10.04 -9.26 -18.51
C THR A 168 -10.84 -8.86 -19.75
N GLY A 169 -12.11 -9.04 -19.83
CA GLY A 169 -12.94 -8.58 -20.96
C GLY A 169 -12.98 -7.04 -21.12
N TYR A 170 -12.33 -6.28 -20.24
CA TYR A 170 -12.45 -4.82 -20.17
C TYR A 170 -11.32 -4.03 -20.82
N TYR A 171 -10.25 -4.67 -21.30
CA TYR A 171 -9.07 -3.97 -21.83
C TYR A 171 -9.40 -3.00 -22.97
N SER A 172 -10.24 -3.42 -23.93
CA SER A 172 -10.66 -2.57 -25.04
C SER A 172 -11.43 -1.32 -24.60
N SER A 173 -12.30 -1.47 -23.61
CA SER A 173 -13.06 -0.35 -23.02
C SER A 173 -12.14 0.61 -22.29
N ILE A 174 -11.14 0.10 -21.54
CA ILE A 174 -10.11 0.91 -20.88
C ILE A 174 -9.32 1.70 -21.92
N CYS A 175 -8.90 1.07 -23.02
CA CYS A 175 -8.15 1.73 -24.09
C CYS A 175 -8.96 2.82 -24.80
N LYS A 176 -10.27 2.61 -25.00
CA LYS A 176 -11.18 3.62 -25.57
C LYS A 176 -11.33 4.84 -24.65
N THR A 177 -11.48 4.58 -23.35
CA THR A 177 -11.69 5.64 -22.34
C THR A 177 -10.40 6.44 -22.08
N PHE A 178 -9.25 5.77 -22.11
CA PHE A 178 -7.96 6.36 -21.76
C PHE A 178 -6.96 6.16 -22.90
N LYS A 179 -6.89 7.12 -23.82
CA LYS A 179 -6.02 7.07 -25.02
C LYS A 179 -4.56 6.67 -24.74
N ASN A 180 -4.06 6.98 -23.54
CA ASN A 180 -2.68 6.68 -23.11
C ASN A 180 -2.55 5.35 -22.33
N ALA A 181 -3.64 4.62 -22.14
CA ALA A 181 -3.61 3.34 -21.41
C ALA A 181 -2.99 2.21 -22.19
N CYS A 182 -3.05 2.29 -23.53
CA CYS A 182 -2.55 1.27 -24.43
C CYS A 182 -1.25 1.72 -25.08
N ILE A 183 -0.23 0.88 -25.06
CA ILE A 183 0.93 1.03 -25.91
C ILE A 183 0.47 0.57 -27.31
N LYS A 184 0.66 1.42 -28.31
CA LYS A 184 0.61 1.01 -29.70
C LYS A 184 1.71 0.02 -30.00
#